data_03b442124e8e389f88c188b1968a9d2f
#
_entry.id   03b442124e8e389f88c188b1968a9d2f
#
_cell.length_a   1.000
_cell.length_b   1.000
_cell.length_c   1.000
_cell.angle_alpha   90.00
_cell.angle_beta   90.00
_cell.angle_gamma   90.00
#
_symmetry.space_group_name_H-M   'P 1'
#
loop_
_entity.id
_entity.type
_entity.pdbx_description
1 polymer ?
#
loop_
_entity_poly.entity_id
_entity_poly.type
_entity_poly.pdbx_seq_one_letter_code
_entity_poly.pdbx_strand_id
1 'polypeptide(L)'
;MLNPNDNRLNFSQILAPPTGYSLDFAIGTTYSLDLDALVGACIALGLSEETDSNLMQNPICLLEALRSTGDKVAVFCEGGQIHMPGKVTYLYALLEEMVFPIKTVKKQNVSKYPSFHPKFWLLRHTDTRGSVLYRTVILSRNLTFDRSWDVSFYMDGEITKEFNSKTTPVCDFLKYLMKNMDTTNIDKIQKIKSIIRELPYVEFDTGMKEFYDFDFIPSGIKSSDRGNHSILNYPLYSGFDDKDYGNAGLHEIMIMSPFVSNDVIQYFSDRNKCIDHTEKVLITRAMSLSRLKYEDCKDFSIYTMKDSVIDGESLLSEENNEIRKQDIHAKIYMTRKYSDADLYIGSLNASHNAVFGNVEFVIRLKSKNRFLNLKKMKLALFGEEEGSVMNPFQRVELSEADDELEEEIKHQLDYIVKLVNRLDARAYAKENGEFFDVTINFEEFQCDYDVTISPLLSNKKEELSKTVIFHSLTLSSLSDFYVVQVSDGKDFVKRVIVIPTEGIPEDRDKTIITSVINDKACFYRYIAFLLGDNMVLSALESDVDLEQAEDGKRSHKKGEMLPALYEKMLKTAATHPEQLRKIETLMLALEGEDVLPEEFKQLYDTFKKVVKFDG
;
A
#
# COMPACT_ATOMS: atom_id res chain seq x y z
N MET A 1 15.34 12.55 14.79
CA MET A 1 15.00 12.33 13.36
C MET A 1 14.54 10.89 13.08
N LEU A 2 15.27 9.85 13.44
CA LEU A 2 14.88 8.45 13.27
C LEU A 2 14.87 7.69 14.60
N ASN A 3 14.52 8.35 15.70
CA ASN A 3 14.38 7.70 17.00
C ASN A 3 13.05 6.96 17.05
N PRO A 4 13.02 5.63 17.18
CA PRO A 4 11.78 4.84 17.20
C PRO A 4 10.83 5.20 18.33
N ASN A 5 11.34 5.79 19.44
CA ASN A 5 10.52 6.18 20.57
C ASN A 5 9.82 7.54 20.37
N ASP A 6 10.50 8.49 19.68
CA ASP A 6 10.02 9.87 19.56
C ASP A 6 9.39 10.16 18.17
N ASN A 7 9.75 9.38 17.14
CA ASN A 7 9.38 9.63 15.75
C ASN A 7 8.55 8.47 15.17
N ARG A 8 7.76 7.80 16.01
CA ARG A 8 6.88 6.73 15.55
C ARG A 8 5.69 7.34 14.80
N LEU A 9 5.49 6.91 13.55
CA LEU A 9 4.38 7.34 12.71
C LEU A 9 3.34 6.22 12.63
N ASN A 10 2.07 6.56 12.83
CA ASN A 10 0.96 5.66 12.56
C ASN A 10 0.59 5.78 11.06
N PHE A 11 0.61 4.65 10.35
CA PHE A 11 0.32 4.61 8.91
C PHE A 11 -1.09 5.11 8.59
N SER A 12 -2.09 4.75 9.38
CA SER A 12 -3.46 5.21 9.20
C SER A 12 -3.58 6.73 9.37
N GLN A 13 -2.88 7.32 10.35
CA GLN A 13 -2.86 8.78 10.57
C GLN A 13 -2.19 9.53 9.42
N ILE A 14 -1.14 8.95 8.81
CA ILE A 14 -0.46 9.57 7.67
C ILE A 14 -1.36 9.60 6.44
N LEU A 15 -2.16 8.54 6.22
CA LEU A 15 -3.10 8.45 5.10
C LEU A 15 -4.37 9.27 5.33
N ALA A 16 -4.80 9.44 6.56
CA ALA A 16 -6.02 10.18 6.88
C ALA A 16 -5.95 11.63 6.40
N PRO A 17 -7.06 12.16 5.85
CA PRO A 17 -7.14 13.57 5.49
C PRO A 17 -6.86 14.46 6.70
N PRO A 18 -6.09 15.56 6.54
CA PRO A 18 -5.91 16.54 7.60
C PRO A 18 -7.25 17.17 8.04
N THR A 19 -7.29 17.67 9.28
CA THR A 19 -8.50 18.31 9.81
C THR A 19 -9.04 19.40 8.89
N GLY A 20 -10.30 19.32 8.52
CA GLY A 20 -10.97 20.27 7.62
C GLY A 20 -10.83 19.94 6.13
N TYR A 21 -10.11 18.87 5.80
CA TYR A 21 -9.98 18.36 4.43
C TYR A 21 -10.68 17.02 4.27
N SER A 22 -11.04 16.69 3.04
CA SER A 22 -11.54 15.37 2.64
C SER A 22 -10.68 14.80 1.51
N LEU A 23 -10.68 13.48 1.37
CA LEU A 23 -9.99 12.82 0.26
C LEU A 23 -10.68 13.19 -1.06
N ASP A 24 -9.90 13.76 -1.98
CA ASP A 24 -10.31 13.95 -3.36
C ASP A 24 -9.79 12.81 -4.25
N PHE A 25 -8.50 12.45 -4.14
CA PHE A 25 -7.93 11.29 -4.85
C PHE A 25 -6.64 10.78 -4.18
N ALA A 26 -6.44 9.47 -4.23
CA ALA A 26 -5.24 8.82 -3.70
C ALA A 26 -4.62 7.86 -4.74
N ILE A 27 -3.32 7.96 -4.92
CA ILE A 27 -2.52 7.05 -5.76
C ILE A 27 -1.52 6.36 -4.83
N GLY A 28 -1.64 5.04 -4.69
CA GLY A 28 -0.74 4.22 -3.89
C GLY A 28 0.08 3.26 -4.74
N THR A 29 1.29 2.94 -4.31
CA THR A 29 2.12 1.90 -4.93
C THR A 29 2.72 0.98 -3.89
N THR A 30 2.80 -0.31 -4.21
CA THR A 30 3.38 -1.34 -3.36
C THR A 30 3.96 -2.47 -4.20
N TYR A 31 4.91 -3.22 -3.69
CA TYR A 31 5.32 -4.47 -4.32
C TYR A 31 4.33 -5.59 -3.97
N SER A 32 4.13 -5.84 -2.70
CA SER A 32 3.22 -6.84 -2.17
C SER A 32 1.99 -6.18 -1.58
N LEU A 33 0.82 -6.72 -1.87
CA LEU A 33 -0.48 -6.19 -1.48
C LEU A 33 -1.28 -7.24 -0.71
N ASP A 34 -1.63 -6.94 0.54
CA ASP A 34 -2.69 -7.66 1.25
C ASP A 34 -4.02 -6.93 1.03
N LEU A 35 -5.05 -7.64 0.58
CA LEU A 35 -6.37 -7.05 0.38
C LEU A 35 -6.96 -6.52 1.70
N ASP A 36 -6.70 -7.20 2.81
CA ASP A 36 -7.08 -6.72 4.15
C ASP A 36 -6.40 -5.39 4.52
N ALA A 37 -5.11 -5.24 4.17
CA ALA A 37 -4.38 -3.99 4.41
C ALA A 37 -4.89 -2.84 3.52
N LEU A 38 -5.35 -3.14 2.30
CA LEU A 38 -5.99 -2.17 1.43
C LEU A 38 -7.33 -1.71 2.02
N VAL A 39 -8.14 -2.62 2.56
CA VAL A 39 -9.37 -2.27 3.28
C VAL A 39 -9.05 -1.33 4.45
N GLY A 40 -8.01 -1.62 5.24
CA GLY A 40 -7.54 -0.73 6.30
C GLY A 40 -7.12 0.66 5.80
N ALA A 41 -6.46 0.74 4.65
CA ALA A 41 -6.13 2.01 4.01
C ALA A 41 -7.40 2.76 3.56
N CYS A 42 -8.41 2.07 3.03
CA CYS A 42 -9.69 2.67 2.66
C CYS A 42 -10.44 3.25 3.88
N ILE A 43 -10.38 2.58 5.04
CA ILE A 43 -10.94 3.10 6.30
C ILE A 43 -10.25 4.43 6.66
N ALA A 44 -8.92 4.46 6.67
CA ALA A 44 -8.16 5.66 7.01
C ALA A 44 -8.43 6.82 6.03
N LEU A 45 -8.46 6.53 4.73
CA LEU A 45 -8.67 7.51 3.66
C LEU A 45 -10.12 8.03 3.59
N GLY A 46 -11.10 7.15 3.78
CA GLY A 46 -12.52 7.44 3.57
C GLY A 46 -13.28 7.87 4.82
N LEU A 47 -12.93 7.33 5.97
CA LEU A 47 -13.61 7.61 7.24
C LEU A 47 -12.81 8.54 8.15
N SER A 48 -11.52 8.79 7.84
CA SER A 48 -10.59 9.56 8.69
C SER A 48 -10.41 8.97 10.09
N GLU A 49 -10.65 7.66 10.22
CA GLU A 49 -10.53 6.92 11.46
C GLU A 49 -9.25 6.09 11.49
N GLU A 50 -8.72 5.85 12.68
CA GLU A 50 -7.61 4.91 12.84
C GLU A 50 -8.12 3.49 12.57
N THR A 51 -7.32 2.71 11.85
CA THR A 51 -7.65 1.31 11.58
C THR A 51 -7.56 0.50 12.86
N ASP A 52 -8.71 0.12 13.39
CA ASP A 52 -8.86 -0.74 14.56
C ASP A 52 -9.43 -2.11 14.14
N SER A 53 -9.12 -3.15 14.93
CA SER A 53 -9.63 -4.50 14.72
C SER A 53 -11.16 -4.57 14.73
N ASN A 54 -11.82 -3.76 15.55
CA ASN A 54 -13.28 -3.70 15.64
C ASN A 54 -13.90 -3.11 14.37
N LEU A 55 -13.32 -2.03 13.82
CA LEU A 55 -13.75 -1.42 12.56
C LEU A 55 -13.54 -2.39 11.37
N MET A 56 -12.42 -3.12 11.37
CA MET A 56 -12.13 -4.14 10.34
C MET A 56 -13.08 -5.34 10.37
N GLN A 57 -13.77 -5.58 11.47
CA GLN A 57 -14.77 -6.65 11.59
C GLN A 57 -16.22 -6.17 11.37
N ASN A 58 -16.45 -4.86 11.35
CA ASN A 58 -17.79 -4.30 11.16
C ASN A 58 -18.16 -4.18 9.68
N PRO A 59 -19.10 -4.98 9.15
CA PRO A 59 -19.42 -4.98 7.72
C PRO A 59 -19.97 -3.63 7.22
N ILE A 60 -20.65 -2.84 8.07
CA ILE A 60 -21.17 -1.51 7.71
C ILE A 60 -20.02 -0.53 7.50
N CYS A 61 -19.04 -0.50 8.42
CA CYS A 61 -17.86 0.34 8.29
C CYS A 61 -17.03 -0.03 7.05
N LEU A 62 -16.86 -1.33 6.81
CA LEU A 62 -16.16 -1.83 5.63
C LEU A 62 -16.87 -1.40 4.35
N LEU A 63 -18.18 -1.62 4.26
CA LEU A 63 -18.97 -1.24 3.08
C LEU A 63 -18.85 0.27 2.80
N GLU A 64 -19.00 1.12 3.82
CA GLU A 64 -18.89 2.57 3.62
C GLU A 64 -17.47 2.99 3.23
N ALA A 65 -16.44 2.44 3.89
CA ALA A 65 -15.06 2.73 3.54
C ALA A 65 -14.77 2.40 2.07
N LEU A 66 -15.18 1.23 1.60
CA LEU A 66 -14.97 0.79 0.23
C LEU A 66 -15.77 1.63 -0.78
N ARG A 67 -17.04 1.92 -0.49
CA ARG A 67 -17.89 2.77 -1.36
C ARG A 67 -17.39 4.21 -1.44
N SER A 68 -16.95 4.79 -0.33
CA SER A 68 -16.49 6.18 -0.29
C SER A 68 -15.13 6.38 -0.97
N THR A 69 -14.36 5.31 -1.16
CA THR A 69 -13.01 5.33 -1.74
C THR A 69 -12.92 4.69 -3.12
N GLY A 70 -13.90 3.93 -3.58
CA GLY A 70 -13.90 3.17 -4.82
C GLY A 70 -13.42 3.98 -6.02
N ASP A 71 -14.04 5.12 -6.28
CA ASP A 71 -13.68 6.03 -7.39
C ASP A 71 -12.46 6.92 -7.09
N LYS A 72 -12.04 7.01 -5.84
CA LYS A 72 -11.02 7.96 -5.38
C LYS A 72 -9.66 7.35 -5.14
N VAL A 73 -9.53 6.04 -5.19
CA VAL A 73 -8.28 5.34 -4.89
C VAL A 73 -7.81 4.52 -6.09
N ALA A 74 -6.51 4.59 -6.37
CA ALA A 74 -5.83 3.75 -7.35
C ALA A 74 -4.55 3.20 -6.72
N VAL A 75 -4.47 1.88 -6.53
CA VAL A 75 -3.30 1.20 -5.96
C VAL A 75 -2.66 0.31 -7.00
N PHE A 76 -1.39 0.57 -7.27
CA PHE A 76 -0.57 -0.17 -8.22
C PHE A 76 0.34 -1.14 -7.46
N CYS A 77 0.34 -2.41 -7.84
CA CYS A 77 1.15 -3.44 -7.20
C CYS A 77 1.91 -4.28 -8.23
N GLU A 78 2.92 -5.04 -7.79
CA GLU A 78 3.56 -6.04 -8.65
C GLU A 78 2.55 -7.15 -9.00
N GLY A 79 2.40 -7.46 -10.27
CA GLY A 79 1.52 -8.52 -10.73
C GLY A 79 1.92 -9.89 -10.17
N GLY A 80 0.94 -10.63 -9.62
CA GLY A 80 1.18 -11.91 -8.95
C GLY A 80 1.74 -11.78 -7.53
N GLN A 81 1.65 -10.59 -6.90
CA GLN A 81 2.05 -10.35 -5.51
C GLN A 81 0.90 -9.80 -4.67
N ILE A 82 -0.34 -10.17 -5.01
CA ILE A 82 -1.51 -9.90 -4.18
C ILE A 82 -1.76 -11.12 -3.31
N HIS A 83 -1.75 -10.95 -1.99
CA HIS A 83 -1.91 -12.01 -1.01
C HIS A 83 -3.40 -12.31 -0.76
N MET A 84 -3.65 -13.55 -0.40
CA MET A 84 -4.99 -13.98 0.01
C MET A 84 -5.40 -13.26 1.30
N PRO A 85 -6.64 -12.75 1.40
CA PRO A 85 -7.17 -12.24 2.65
C PRO A 85 -7.35 -13.36 3.68
N GLY A 86 -7.27 -13.03 4.97
CA GLY A 86 -7.46 -13.99 6.05
C GLY A 86 -8.87 -14.60 6.08
N LYS A 87 -9.89 -13.78 5.81
CA LYS A 87 -11.29 -14.20 5.67
C LYS A 87 -11.89 -13.56 4.43
N VAL A 88 -12.23 -14.40 3.45
CA VAL A 88 -12.84 -13.95 2.19
C VAL A 88 -14.30 -13.56 2.41
N THR A 89 -14.69 -12.37 1.94
CA THR A 89 -16.07 -11.88 1.90
C THR A 89 -16.39 -11.29 0.53
N TYR A 90 -17.67 -11.19 0.16
CA TYR A 90 -18.08 -10.59 -1.12
C TYR A 90 -17.69 -9.10 -1.25
N LEU A 91 -17.44 -8.41 -0.14
CA LEU A 91 -16.98 -7.01 -0.15
C LEU A 91 -15.65 -6.82 -0.88
N TYR A 92 -14.81 -7.85 -0.98
CA TYR A 92 -13.54 -7.77 -1.71
C TYR A 92 -13.73 -7.51 -3.21
N ALA A 93 -14.88 -7.85 -3.81
CA ALA A 93 -15.18 -7.48 -5.18
C ALA A 93 -15.16 -5.96 -5.41
N LEU A 94 -15.52 -5.15 -4.40
CA LEU A 94 -15.50 -3.69 -4.49
C LEU A 94 -14.08 -3.10 -4.56
N LEU A 95 -13.03 -3.91 -4.28
CA LEU A 95 -11.63 -3.48 -4.43
C LEU A 95 -11.12 -3.57 -5.88
N GLU A 96 -11.83 -4.25 -6.77
CA GLU A 96 -11.40 -4.49 -8.16
C GLU A 96 -11.12 -3.18 -8.91
N GLU A 97 -11.96 -2.17 -8.69
CA GLU A 97 -11.79 -0.86 -9.31
C GLU A 97 -10.59 -0.06 -8.79
N MET A 98 -9.99 -0.49 -7.68
CA MET A 98 -8.89 0.21 -7.03
C MET A 98 -7.52 -0.43 -7.30
N VAL A 99 -7.46 -1.70 -7.72
CA VAL A 99 -6.22 -2.49 -7.78
C VAL A 99 -5.74 -2.66 -9.21
N PHE A 100 -4.52 -2.18 -9.49
CA PHE A 100 -3.91 -2.20 -10.82
C PHE A 100 -2.56 -2.94 -10.78
N PRO A 101 -2.53 -4.24 -11.14
CA PRO A 101 -1.29 -5.00 -11.20
C PRO A 101 -0.39 -4.51 -12.36
N ILE A 102 0.87 -4.23 -12.07
CA ILE A 102 1.87 -3.88 -13.06
C ILE A 102 2.57 -5.15 -13.54
N LYS A 103 2.55 -5.38 -14.85
CA LYS A 103 3.28 -6.47 -15.50
C LYS A 103 4.68 -5.97 -15.89
N THR A 104 5.68 -6.27 -15.07
CA THR A 104 7.07 -5.87 -15.38
C THR A 104 7.63 -6.72 -16.50
N VAL A 105 8.25 -6.07 -17.49
CA VAL A 105 8.85 -6.74 -18.65
C VAL A 105 10.35 -6.93 -18.42
N LYS A 106 10.84 -8.14 -18.68
CA LYS A 106 12.26 -8.46 -18.62
C LYS A 106 13.05 -7.58 -19.58
N LYS A 107 13.95 -6.75 -19.06
CA LYS A 107 14.92 -6.01 -19.87
C LYS A 107 16.07 -6.95 -20.24
N GLN A 108 16.37 -7.07 -21.52
CA GLN A 108 17.50 -7.90 -21.99
C GLN A 108 18.80 -7.47 -21.29
N ASN A 109 19.51 -8.43 -20.70
CA ASN A 109 20.85 -8.31 -20.11
C ASN A 109 21.02 -7.48 -18.82
N VAL A 110 19.94 -7.03 -18.14
CA VAL A 110 20.08 -6.15 -16.95
C VAL A 110 19.68 -6.84 -15.66
N SER A 111 18.58 -7.58 -15.65
CA SER A 111 18.11 -8.31 -14.47
C SER A 111 17.38 -9.57 -14.87
N LYS A 112 17.61 -10.65 -14.12
CA LYS A 112 16.92 -11.92 -14.34
C LYS A 112 15.42 -11.81 -13.99
N TYR A 113 15.09 -11.02 -12.97
CA TYR A 113 13.75 -10.88 -12.40
C TYR A 113 13.44 -9.42 -12.02
N PRO A 114 13.15 -8.54 -13.00
CA PRO A 114 12.75 -7.17 -12.68
C PRO A 114 11.41 -7.17 -11.97
N SER A 115 11.23 -6.22 -11.04
CA SER A 115 9.99 -6.09 -10.29
C SER A 115 9.54 -4.63 -10.21
N PHE A 116 8.23 -4.42 -10.08
CA PHE A 116 7.65 -3.15 -9.70
C PHE A 116 7.64 -3.07 -8.17
N HIS A 117 8.56 -2.28 -7.60
CA HIS A 117 8.83 -2.30 -6.16
C HIS A 117 8.66 -0.95 -5.44
N PRO A 118 8.09 0.11 -6.05
CA PRO A 118 7.94 1.38 -5.36
C PRO A 118 6.94 1.28 -4.20
N LYS A 119 7.17 2.10 -3.16
CA LYS A 119 6.29 2.24 -2.00
C LYS A 119 6.06 3.72 -1.77
N PHE A 120 5.04 4.24 -2.42
CA PHE A 120 4.77 5.66 -2.52
C PHE A 120 3.26 5.92 -2.50
N TRP A 121 2.84 6.97 -1.81
CA TRP A 121 1.50 7.50 -1.90
C TRP A 121 1.53 8.97 -2.29
N LEU A 122 0.61 9.34 -3.16
CA LEU A 122 0.26 10.72 -3.47
C LEU A 122 -1.22 10.91 -3.14
N LEU A 123 -1.50 11.77 -2.17
CA LEU A 123 -2.84 12.07 -1.71
C LEU A 123 -3.18 13.50 -2.12
N ARG A 124 -4.33 13.71 -2.73
CA ARG A 124 -4.92 15.01 -3.02
C ARG A 124 -6.13 15.19 -2.13
N HIS A 125 -6.11 16.21 -1.32
CA HIS A 125 -7.19 16.59 -0.41
C HIS A 125 -7.81 17.92 -0.83
N THR A 126 -9.09 18.09 -0.52
CA THR A 126 -9.81 19.35 -0.76
C THR A 126 -10.56 19.76 0.50
N ASP A 127 -10.60 21.07 0.78
CA ASP A 127 -11.47 21.62 1.82
C ASP A 127 -12.82 22.06 1.24
N THR A 128 -13.74 22.47 2.10
CA THR A 128 -15.10 22.96 1.70
C THR A 128 -15.06 24.26 0.89
N ARG A 129 -13.91 24.96 0.83
CA ARG A 129 -13.71 26.21 0.07
C ARG A 129 -13.04 25.96 -1.27
N GLY A 130 -12.69 24.69 -1.56
CA GLY A 130 -12.00 24.29 -2.78
C GLY A 130 -10.48 24.46 -2.73
N SER A 131 -9.87 24.72 -1.53
CA SER A 131 -8.42 24.70 -1.38
C SER A 131 -7.91 23.27 -1.52
N VAL A 132 -6.76 23.11 -2.17
CA VAL A 132 -6.15 21.82 -2.46
C VAL A 132 -4.88 21.66 -1.65
N LEU A 133 -4.75 20.53 -0.98
CA LEU A 133 -3.53 20.10 -0.28
C LEU A 133 -3.07 18.77 -0.88
N TYR A 134 -1.81 18.71 -1.25
CA TYR A 134 -1.15 17.47 -1.63
C TYR A 134 -0.34 16.91 -0.48
N ARG A 135 -0.34 15.58 -0.32
CA ARG A 135 0.58 14.86 0.57
C ARG A 135 1.30 13.78 -0.21
N THR A 136 2.63 13.75 -0.13
CA THR A 136 3.44 12.63 -0.58
C THR A 136 3.89 11.82 0.61
N VAL A 137 3.80 10.48 0.53
CA VAL A 137 4.31 9.56 1.54
C VAL A 137 5.25 8.57 0.88
N ILE A 138 6.48 8.51 1.33
CA ILE A 138 7.52 7.60 0.85
C ILE A 138 7.81 6.59 1.96
N LEU A 139 7.79 5.32 1.63
CA LEU A 139 7.82 4.22 2.59
C LEU A 139 8.87 3.17 2.19
N SER A 140 9.38 2.45 3.17
CA SER A 140 10.05 1.16 2.93
C SER A 140 9.09 -0.03 2.98
N ARG A 141 7.91 0.15 3.59
CA ARG A 141 6.90 -0.86 3.87
C ARG A 141 6.00 -1.13 2.65
N ASN A 142 5.67 -2.40 2.43
CA ASN A 142 4.57 -2.83 1.57
C ASN A 142 3.21 -2.49 2.19
N LEU A 143 2.16 -2.56 1.40
CA LEU A 143 0.78 -2.49 1.88
C LEU A 143 0.34 -3.88 2.37
N THR A 144 0.91 -4.29 3.50
CA THR A 144 0.74 -5.60 4.14
C THR A 144 0.70 -5.43 5.66
N PHE A 145 0.13 -6.42 6.36
CA PHE A 145 0.11 -6.45 7.83
C PHE A 145 1.37 -7.09 8.45
N ASP A 146 2.52 -7.01 7.76
CA ASP A 146 3.76 -7.50 8.31
C ASP A 146 4.20 -6.68 9.53
N ARG A 147 4.79 -7.37 10.51
CA ARG A 147 5.50 -6.75 11.63
C ARG A 147 6.95 -6.57 11.23
N SER A 148 7.29 -5.39 10.71
CA SER A 148 8.65 -5.07 10.28
C SER A 148 9.09 -3.71 10.79
N TRP A 149 10.41 -3.56 10.98
CA TRP A 149 11.03 -2.28 11.29
C TRP A 149 11.20 -1.49 10.00
N ASP A 150 10.35 -0.49 9.80
CA ASP A 150 10.23 0.29 8.58
C ASP A 150 10.59 1.76 8.79
N VAL A 151 10.83 2.46 7.69
CA VAL A 151 11.00 3.90 7.64
C VAL A 151 9.96 4.52 6.71
N SER A 152 9.44 5.69 7.12
CA SER A 152 8.56 6.50 6.29
C SER A 152 8.92 7.98 6.40
N PHE A 153 8.61 8.71 5.33
CA PHE A 153 8.73 10.15 5.27
C PHE A 153 7.54 10.73 4.50
N TYR A 154 6.95 11.81 4.99
CA TYR A 154 5.88 12.49 4.29
C TYR A 154 6.13 13.99 4.19
N MET A 155 5.56 14.61 3.17
CA MET A 155 5.57 16.06 2.96
C MET A 155 4.20 16.51 2.50
N ASP A 156 3.77 17.64 3.01
CA ASP A 156 2.60 18.35 2.52
C ASP A 156 3.03 19.43 1.52
N GLY A 157 2.16 19.71 0.54
CA GLY A 157 2.42 20.69 -0.50
C GLY A 157 1.16 21.43 -0.90
N GLU A 158 1.29 22.70 -1.17
CA GLU A 158 0.20 23.58 -1.60
C GLU A 158 0.38 24.01 -3.05
N ILE A 159 -0.74 24.28 -3.74
CA ILE A 159 -0.69 24.79 -5.10
C ILE A 159 -0.28 26.25 -5.09
N THR A 160 0.76 26.56 -5.86
CA THR A 160 1.28 27.93 -6.07
C THR A 160 1.05 28.38 -7.50
N LYS A 161 1.45 29.62 -7.82
CA LYS A 161 1.41 30.14 -9.20
C LYS A 161 2.72 29.90 -9.95
N GLU A 162 3.76 29.44 -9.24
CA GLU A 162 5.11 29.30 -9.77
C GLU A 162 5.34 27.86 -10.24
N PHE A 163 5.96 27.74 -11.40
CA PHE A 163 6.35 26.42 -11.93
C PHE A 163 7.53 25.85 -11.12
N ASN A 164 7.37 24.61 -10.65
CA ASN A 164 8.37 23.89 -9.87
C ASN A 164 8.80 22.60 -10.59
N SER A 165 10.01 22.57 -11.12
CA SER A 165 10.55 21.39 -11.81
C SER A 165 10.85 20.20 -10.88
N LYS A 166 10.90 20.38 -9.57
CA LYS A 166 11.16 19.30 -8.60
C LYS A 166 10.11 18.19 -8.63
N THR A 167 8.89 18.51 -9.06
CA THR A 167 7.78 17.55 -9.17
C THR A 167 7.75 16.81 -10.52
N THR A 168 8.56 17.23 -11.51
CA THR A 168 8.65 16.57 -12.82
C THR A 168 8.88 15.05 -12.71
N PRO A 169 9.78 14.53 -11.84
CA PRO A 169 9.97 13.09 -11.69
C PRO A 169 8.69 12.37 -11.22
N VAL A 170 7.90 13.00 -10.33
CA VAL A 170 6.61 12.46 -9.88
C VAL A 170 5.61 12.44 -11.04
N CYS A 171 5.54 13.50 -11.84
CA CYS A 171 4.70 13.53 -13.04
C CYS A 171 5.03 12.39 -14.02
N ASP A 172 6.32 12.14 -14.25
CA ASP A 172 6.77 11.05 -15.11
C ASP A 172 6.44 9.68 -14.53
N PHE A 173 6.53 9.53 -13.21
CA PHE A 173 6.11 8.33 -12.51
C PHE A 173 4.61 8.08 -12.66
N LEU A 174 3.76 9.09 -12.49
CA LEU A 174 2.32 8.96 -12.70
C LEU A 174 1.97 8.63 -14.16
N LYS A 175 2.68 9.20 -15.14
CA LYS A 175 2.51 8.82 -16.56
C LYS A 175 2.87 7.35 -16.80
N TYR A 176 3.93 6.86 -16.15
CA TYR A 176 4.31 5.45 -16.19
C TYR A 176 3.21 4.56 -15.58
N LEU A 177 2.67 4.91 -14.41
CA LEU A 177 1.58 4.17 -13.78
C LEU A 177 0.34 4.15 -14.70
N MET A 178 -0.09 5.30 -15.18
CA MET A 178 -1.25 5.43 -16.06
C MET A 178 -1.12 4.61 -17.36
N LYS A 179 0.10 4.50 -17.93
CA LYS A 179 0.34 3.69 -19.12
C LYS A 179 0.12 2.19 -18.88
N ASN A 180 0.34 1.73 -17.64
CA ASN A 180 0.21 0.34 -17.24
C ASN A 180 -1.12 0.06 -16.52
N MET A 181 -2.04 1.02 -16.49
CA MET A 181 -3.35 0.91 -15.87
C MET A 181 -4.33 0.31 -16.88
N ASP A 182 -4.80 -0.90 -16.63
CA ASP A 182 -5.88 -1.53 -17.43
C ASP A 182 -7.22 -1.21 -16.74
N THR A 183 -7.94 -0.23 -17.27
CA THR A 183 -9.23 0.20 -16.72
C THR A 183 -10.10 0.87 -17.79
N THR A 184 -11.40 0.66 -17.68
CA THR A 184 -12.43 1.37 -18.45
C THR A 184 -12.94 2.63 -17.73
N ASN A 185 -12.54 2.86 -16.47
CA ASN A 185 -12.97 4.01 -15.68
C ASN A 185 -12.29 5.30 -16.18
N ILE A 186 -13.02 6.01 -17.08
CA ILE A 186 -12.55 7.25 -17.71
C ILE A 186 -12.32 8.36 -16.69
N ASP A 187 -13.14 8.45 -15.66
CA ASP A 187 -13.06 9.50 -14.64
C ASP A 187 -11.79 9.38 -13.81
N LYS A 188 -11.42 8.16 -13.42
CA LYS A 188 -10.14 7.87 -12.76
C LYS A 188 -8.94 8.29 -13.61
N ILE A 189 -8.95 7.96 -14.89
CA ILE A 189 -7.91 8.37 -15.85
C ILE A 189 -7.85 9.91 -15.96
N GLN A 190 -8.98 10.58 -16.07
CA GLN A 190 -9.03 12.04 -16.17
C GLN A 190 -8.53 12.70 -14.89
N LYS A 191 -8.84 12.12 -13.73
CA LYS A 191 -8.36 12.59 -12.42
C LYS A 191 -6.84 12.53 -12.33
N ILE A 192 -6.24 11.40 -12.69
CA ILE A 192 -4.77 11.26 -12.71
C ILE A 192 -4.14 12.27 -13.69
N LYS A 193 -4.74 12.48 -14.87
CA LYS A 193 -4.28 13.49 -15.83
C LYS A 193 -4.35 14.90 -15.26
N SER A 194 -5.40 15.22 -14.50
CA SER A 194 -5.54 16.51 -13.82
C SER A 194 -4.43 16.72 -12.79
N ILE A 195 -4.17 15.71 -11.96
CA ILE A 195 -3.08 15.71 -10.97
C ILE A 195 -1.71 15.95 -11.64
N ILE A 196 -1.43 15.27 -12.76
CA ILE A 196 -0.19 15.47 -13.53
C ILE A 196 -0.04 16.92 -14.02
N ARG A 197 -1.13 17.63 -14.33
CA ARG A 197 -1.10 19.03 -14.75
C ARG A 197 -0.94 19.99 -13.58
N GLU A 198 -1.44 19.65 -12.40
CA GLU A 198 -1.37 20.48 -11.19
C GLU A 198 -0.01 20.37 -10.49
N LEU A 199 0.58 19.17 -10.44
CA LEU A 199 1.83 18.89 -9.71
C LEU A 199 3.00 19.85 -10.02
N PRO A 200 3.21 20.32 -11.27
CA PRO A 200 4.27 21.31 -11.55
C PRO A 200 4.09 22.64 -10.83
N TYR A 201 2.96 22.89 -10.23
CA TYR A 201 2.65 24.10 -9.46
C TYR A 201 2.52 23.83 -7.96
N VAL A 202 2.85 22.60 -7.52
CA VAL A 202 2.82 22.24 -6.09
C VAL A 202 4.20 22.47 -5.47
N GLU A 203 4.23 23.24 -4.40
CA GLU A 203 5.42 23.44 -3.58
C GLU A 203 5.32 22.56 -2.33
N PHE A 204 6.18 21.55 -2.25
CA PHE A 204 6.29 20.66 -1.10
C PHE A 204 7.30 21.21 -0.10
N ASP A 205 6.97 21.11 1.19
CA ASP A 205 7.85 21.44 2.30
C ASP A 205 8.20 20.17 3.11
N THR A 206 9.48 20.01 3.43
CA THR A 206 9.96 18.90 4.27
C THR A 206 9.43 18.97 5.70
N GLY A 207 8.99 20.15 6.16
CA GLY A 207 8.55 20.40 7.53
C GLY A 207 9.66 20.26 8.58
N MET A 208 10.92 20.03 8.15
CA MET A 208 12.05 19.74 9.02
C MET A 208 13.23 20.70 8.76
N LYS A 209 13.71 21.37 9.79
CA LYS A 209 14.85 22.32 9.72
C LYS A 209 16.17 21.68 9.30
N GLU A 210 16.29 20.38 9.51
CA GLU A 210 17.46 19.58 9.19
C GLU A 210 17.66 19.41 7.68
N PHE A 211 16.58 19.47 6.90
CA PHE A 211 16.62 19.30 5.46
C PHE A 211 16.27 20.59 4.75
N TYR A 212 17.25 21.12 4.00
CA TYR A 212 17.07 22.38 3.28
C TYR A 212 16.60 22.20 1.84
N ASP A 213 16.64 20.98 1.31
CA ASP A 213 16.24 20.65 -0.04
C ASP A 213 15.98 19.13 -0.19
N PHE A 214 15.34 18.70 -1.28
CA PHE A 214 15.05 17.31 -1.58
C PHE A 214 14.97 17.04 -3.08
N ASP A 215 15.10 15.75 -3.47
CA ASP A 215 14.85 15.25 -4.83
C ASP A 215 13.97 14.02 -4.78
N PHE A 216 12.92 13.95 -5.63
CA PHE A 216 12.18 12.72 -5.90
C PHE A 216 12.91 11.88 -6.95
N ILE A 217 13.07 10.59 -6.69
CA ILE A 217 13.86 9.68 -7.53
C ILE A 217 13.04 8.42 -7.86
N PRO A 218 12.16 8.46 -8.86
CA PRO A 218 11.56 7.26 -9.41
C PRO A 218 12.59 6.55 -10.29
N SER A 219 13.22 5.49 -9.80
CA SER A 219 14.25 4.76 -10.54
C SER A 219 13.64 3.70 -11.46
N GLY A 220 14.28 3.45 -12.61
CA GLY A 220 13.90 2.38 -13.55
C GLY A 220 12.83 2.76 -14.58
N ILE A 221 12.41 4.00 -14.67
CA ILE A 221 11.43 4.51 -15.63
C ILE A 221 12.04 5.50 -16.63
N LYS A 222 11.33 5.78 -17.73
CA LYS A 222 11.73 6.79 -18.71
C LYS A 222 11.46 8.20 -18.21
N SER A 223 12.39 9.13 -18.48
CA SER A 223 12.23 10.56 -18.25
C SER A 223 11.59 11.26 -19.45
N SER A 224 10.79 12.30 -19.21
CA SER A 224 10.27 13.19 -20.26
C SER A 224 11.37 14.05 -20.92
N ASP A 225 12.47 14.34 -20.19
CA ASP A 225 13.53 15.26 -20.62
C ASP A 225 14.70 14.57 -21.36
N ARG A 226 14.56 13.36 -21.81
CA ARG A 226 15.53 12.44 -22.40
C ARG A 226 16.29 11.59 -21.37
N GLY A 227 16.36 10.30 -21.66
CA GLY A 227 17.04 9.30 -20.84
C GLY A 227 16.10 8.56 -19.90
N ASN A 228 16.63 8.09 -18.80
CA ASN A 228 15.91 7.34 -17.78
C ASN A 228 16.09 7.99 -16.41
N HIS A 229 15.03 8.00 -15.62
CA HIS A 229 15.17 8.20 -14.19
C HIS A 229 15.87 6.98 -13.58
N SER A 230 16.99 7.19 -12.92
CA SER A 230 17.78 6.15 -12.28
C SER A 230 18.47 6.70 -11.04
N ILE A 231 18.53 5.90 -9.99
CA ILE A 231 19.33 6.21 -8.80
C ILE A 231 20.82 6.39 -9.15
N LEU A 232 21.28 5.78 -10.24
CA LEU A 232 22.66 5.90 -10.74
C LEU A 232 23.03 7.34 -11.15
N ASN A 233 22.05 8.19 -11.45
CA ASN A 233 22.24 9.58 -11.82
C ASN A 233 22.42 10.52 -10.60
N TYR A 234 22.32 9.99 -9.38
CA TYR A 234 22.36 10.80 -8.14
C TYR A 234 23.66 10.52 -7.36
N PRO A 235 24.10 11.43 -6.48
CA PRO A 235 25.36 11.35 -5.76
C PRO A 235 25.59 10.05 -4.97
N LEU A 236 24.55 9.33 -4.62
CA LEU A 236 24.68 7.99 -4.03
C LEU A 236 25.51 7.05 -4.92
N TYR A 237 25.32 7.11 -6.24
CA TYR A 237 26.01 6.26 -7.22
C TYR A 237 26.84 7.04 -8.26
N SER A 238 26.45 8.25 -8.67
CA SER A 238 27.12 8.99 -9.74
C SER A 238 28.34 9.81 -9.28
N GLY A 239 28.62 9.86 -8.02
CA GLY A 239 29.65 10.75 -7.44
C GLY A 239 31.10 10.50 -7.88
N PHE A 240 31.33 9.64 -8.87
CA PHE A 240 32.68 9.33 -9.39
C PHE A 240 33.12 10.23 -10.52
N ASP A 241 32.18 10.74 -11.33
CA ASP A 241 32.48 11.52 -12.53
C ASP A 241 32.36 13.04 -12.31
N ASP A 242 32.12 13.49 -11.08
CA ASP A 242 31.98 14.91 -10.78
C ASP A 242 33.34 15.59 -10.85
N LYS A 243 33.60 16.25 -11.97
CA LYS A 243 34.84 16.98 -12.25
C LYS A 243 35.13 18.09 -11.24
N ASP A 244 34.09 18.57 -10.53
CA ASP A 244 34.21 19.67 -9.58
C ASP A 244 34.72 19.23 -8.20
N TYR A 245 34.64 17.94 -7.86
CA TYR A 245 35.07 17.45 -6.53
C TYR A 245 36.25 16.45 -6.57
N GLY A 246 36.80 16.15 -7.77
CA GLY A 246 37.83 15.12 -7.92
C GLY A 246 37.38 13.78 -7.36
N ASN A 247 38.01 12.67 -7.65
CA ASN A 247 37.66 11.31 -7.18
C ASN A 247 37.59 11.11 -5.66
N ALA A 248 37.17 12.13 -4.88
CA ALA A 248 37.06 12.07 -3.45
C ALA A 248 35.87 11.20 -3.05
N GLY A 249 36.12 10.08 -2.41
CA GLY A 249 35.09 9.20 -1.84
C GLY A 249 34.27 9.91 -0.75
N LEU A 250 33.38 9.19 -0.13
CA LEU A 250 32.56 9.65 1.00
C LEU A 250 33.36 9.57 2.31
N HIS A 251 33.15 10.52 3.22
CA HIS A 251 33.74 10.46 4.55
C HIS A 251 32.96 9.55 5.49
N GLU A 252 31.66 9.44 5.30
CA GLU A 252 30.78 8.55 6.06
C GLU A 252 29.74 7.95 5.15
N ILE A 253 29.41 6.69 5.39
CA ILE A 253 28.29 5.99 4.78
C ILE A 253 27.63 5.06 5.78
N MET A 254 26.28 5.11 5.83
CA MET A 254 25.45 4.13 6.50
C MET A 254 24.48 3.55 5.47
N ILE A 255 24.40 2.24 5.40
CA ILE A 255 23.44 1.50 4.59
C ILE A 255 22.61 0.65 5.55
N MET A 256 21.30 0.84 5.55
CA MET A 256 20.35 -0.08 6.15
C MET A 256 19.51 -0.69 5.03
N SER A 257 19.55 -2.00 4.89
CA SER A 257 18.81 -2.70 3.84
C SER A 257 18.57 -4.16 4.24
N PRO A 258 17.33 -4.68 4.15
CA PRO A 258 17.03 -6.09 4.46
C PRO A 258 17.70 -7.07 3.48
N PHE A 259 17.89 -6.65 2.23
CA PHE A 259 18.51 -7.46 1.18
C PHE A 259 19.72 -6.73 0.60
N VAL A 260 20.83 -7.44 0.54
CA VAL A 260 22.11 -6.93 0.06
C VAL A 260 22.71 -7.87 -0.98
N SER A 261 23.56 -7.35 -1.87
CA SER A 261 24.34 -8.15 -2.81
C SER A 261 25.80 -7.73 -2.81
N ASN A 262 26.69 -8.68 -3.11
CA ASN A 262 28.14 -8.45 -3.08
C ASN A 262 28.58 -7.30 -3.98
N ASP A 263 28.10 -7.24 -5.22
CA ASP A 263 28.45 -6.21 -6.20
C ASP A 263 28.10 -4.79 -5.71
N VAL A 264 26.94 -4.61 -5.05
CA VAL A 264 26.54 -3.31 -4.51
C VAL A 264 27.37 -2.94 -3.28
N ILE A 265 27.63 -3.89 -2.38
CA ILE A 265 28.47 -3.62 -1.19
C ILE A 265 29.92 -3.38 -1.60
N GLN A 266 30.47 -4.16 -2.54
CA GLN A 266 31.78 -3.95 -3.10
C GLN A 266 31.91 -2.57 -3.76
N TYR A 267 30.87 -2.12 -4.50
CA TYR A 267 30.84 -0.78 -5.08
C TYR A 267 31.06 0.30 -4.01
N PHE A 268 30.37 0.24 -2.88
CA PHE A 268 30.54 1.21 -1.78
C PHE A 268 31.86 1.01 -1.02
N SER A 269 32.38 -0.20 -0.95
CA SER A 269 33.70 -0.47 -0.39
C SER A 269 34.80 0.17 -1.26
N ASP A 270 34.77 -0.07 -2.57
CA ASP A 270 35.77 0.41 -3.53
C ASP A 270 35.74 1.93 -3.69
N ARG A 271 34.56 2.53 -3.70
CA ARG A 271 34.36 3.98 -3.81
C ARG A 271 35.14 4.78 -2.77
N ASN A 272 35.36 4.21 -1.60
CA ASN A 272 35.93 4.89 -0.47
C ASN A 272 37.40 4.57 -0.22
N LYS A 273 38.06 3.80 -1.09
CA LYS A 273 39.49 3.43 -0.97
C LYS A 273 40.44 4.65 -1.04
N CYS A 274 39.98 5.77 -1.60
CA CYS A 274 40.81 6.96 -1.77
C CYS A 274 40.79 7.92 -0.58
N ILE A 275 40.00 7.62 0.47
CA ILE A 275 39.96 8.44 1.68
C ILE A 275 40.41 7.59 2.85
N ASP A 276 41.51 8.01 3.49
CA ASP A 276 41.93 7.45 4.77
C ASP A 276 40.83 7.75 5.82
N HIS A 277 40.39 6.70 6.53
CA HIS A 277 39.42 6.80 7.62
C HIS A 277 37.96 7.05 7.25
N THR A 278 37.47 6.51 6.14
CA THR A 278 36.01 6.48 5.89
C THR A 278 35.32 5.56 6.89
N GLU A 279 34.36 6.08 7.64
CA GLU A 279 33.50 5.28 8.50
C GLU A 279 32.33 4.70 7.72
N LYS A 280 32.22 3.35 7.70
CA LYS A 280 31.20 2.59 6.94
C LYS A 280 30.40 1.73 7.90
N VAL A 281 29.07 1.83 7.80
CA VAL A 281 28.12 1.04 8.61
C VAL A 281 27.14 0.32 7.68
N LEU A 282 26.97 -0.97 7.90
CA LEU A 282 25.96 -1.79 7.26
C LEU A 282 25.03 -2.39 8.32
N ILE A 283 23.72 -2.16 8.17
CA ILE A 283 22.67 -2.75 9.00
C ILE A 283 21.80 -3.61 8.09
N THR A 284 21.75 -4.91 8.35
CA THR A 284 21.03 -5.85 7.48
C THR A 284 20.46 -7.02 8.28
N ARG A 285 19.70 -7.89 7.63
CA ARG A 285 19.20 -9.13 8.23
C ARG A 285 20.33 -10.15 8.39
N ALA A 286 20.26 -10.96 9.46
CA ALA A 286 21.25 -12.01 9.69
C ALA A 286 21.34 -12.99 8.49
N MET A 287 20.18 -13.40 7.94
CA MET A 287 20.13 -14.29 6.76
C MET A 287 20.73 -13.68 5.48
N SER A 288 20.83 -12.37 5.38
CA SER A 288 21.44 -11.71 4.21
C SER A 288 22.96 -11.68 4.29
N LEU A 289 23.54 -11.93 5.47
CA LEU A 289 24.98 -11.95 5.69
C LEU A 289 25.63 -13.19 5.07
N SER A 290 24.96 -14.35 5.03
CA SER A 290 25.46 -15.58 4.43
C SER A 290 25.78 -15.43 2.94
N ARG A 291 25.17 -14.44 2.28
CA ARG A 291 25.37 -14.12 0.85
C ARG A 291 26.52 -13.15 0.59
N LEU A 292 27.12 -12.56 1.64
CA LEU A 292 28.19 -11.57 1.51
C LEU A 292 29.56 -12.21 1.67
N LYS A 293 30.47 -11.83 0.78
CA LYS A 293 31.89 -12.21 0.90
C LYS A 293 32.58 -11.30 1.90
N TYR A 294 33.37 -11.86 2.79
CA TYR A 294 34.15 -11.12 3.78
C TYR A 294 34.98 -10.00 3.16
N GLU A 295 35.67 -10.27 2.04
CA GLU A 295 36.54 -9.30 1.35
C GLU A 295 35.81 -8.05 0.90
N ASP A 296 34.53 -8.16 0.52
CA ASP A 296 33.74 -7.05 -0.01
C ASP A 296 33.21 -6.12 1.11
N CYS A 297 33.11 -6.60 2.34
CA CYS A 297 32.53 -5.87 3.46
C CYS A 297 33.42 -5.75 4.70
N LYS A 298 34.69 -6.18 4.63
CA LYS A 298 35.64 -6.13 5.76
C LYS A 298 35.84 -4.73 6.37
N ASP A 299 35.62 -3.68 5.60
CA ASP A 299 35.75 -2.30 6.07
C ASP A 299 34.45 -1.75 6.68
N PHE A 300 33.37 -2.52 6.71
CA PHE A 300 32.10 -2.12 7.30
C PHE A 300 31.99 -2.59 8.76
N SER A 301 31.48 -1.72 9.61
CA SER A 301 30.89 -2.14 10.89
C SER A 301 29.52 -2.69 10.62
N ILE A 302 29.33 -4.01 10.82
CA ILE A 302 28.09 -4.71 10.45
C ILE A 302 27.23 -4.92 11.68
N TYR A 303 25.92 -4.67 11.51
CA TYR A 303 24.92 -4.84 12.57
C TYR A 303 23.71 -5.61 12.05
N THR A 304 23.14 -6.44 12.92
CA THR A 304 21.85 -7.13 12.72
C THR A 304 20.90 -6.78 13.84
N MET A 305 19.61 -7.02 13.65
CA MET A 305 18.64 -6.92 14.75
C MET A 305 18.90 -8.03 15.78
N LYS A 306 18.77 -7.71 17.07
CA LYS A 306 18.92 -8.69 18.15
C LYS A 306 17.78 -9.69 18.13
N ASP A 307 18.08 -10.97 18.40
CA ASP A 307 17.05 -12.03 18.47
C ASP A 307 15.99 -11.73 19.53
N SER A 308 16.37 -11.11 20.66
CA SER A 308 15.43 -10.69 21.71
C SER A 308 14.40 -9.65 21.24
N VAL A 309 14.69 -8.87 20.19
CA VAL A 309 13.76 -7.92 19.57
C VAL A 309 12.89 -8.65 18.55
N ILE A 310 13.49 -9.60 17.81
CA ILE A 310 12.79 -10.42 16.83
C ILE A 310 11.73 -11.30 17.52
N ASP A 311 12.06 -11.87 18.69
CA ASP A 311 11.21 -12.80 19.45
C ASP A 311 10.37 -12.13 20.55
N GLY A 312 10.73 -10.90 20.97
CA GLY A 312 10.19 -10.25 22.18
C GLY A 312 8.68 -9.96 22.17
N GLU A 313 8.03 -9.89 21.03
CA GLU A 313 6.57 -9.74 20.92
C GLU A 313 5.83 -11.09 20.83
N SER A 314 6.51 -12.20 20.58
CA SER A 314 5.88 -13.54 20.58
C SER A 314 5.42 -13.96 21.97
N LEU A 315 6.02 -13.39 23.02
CA LEU A 315 5.65 -13.64 24.43
C LEU A 315 4.39 -12.89 24.89
N LEU A 316 3.91 -11.92 24.12
CA LEU A 316 2.75 -11.08 24.46
C LEU A 316 1.47 -11.43 23.67
N SER A 317 1.55 -12.29 22.66
CA SER A 317 0.42 -12.68 21.83
C SER A 317 0.13 -14.18 21.97
N GLU A 318 -0.68 -14.56 22.96
CA GLU A 318 -1.13 -15.96 23.17
C GLU A 318 -2.18 -16.45 22.15
N GLU A 319 -2.62 -15.65 21.16
CA GLU A 319 -3.83 -15.98 20.39
C GLU A 319 -3.64 -16.44 18.93
N ASN A 320 -2.45 -16.49 18.33
CA ASN A 320 -2.30 -17.08 16.99
C ASN A 320 -0.96 -17.77 16.77
N ASN A 321 -1.03 -19.04 16.37
CA ASN A 321 0.07 -20.00 16.17
C ASN A 321 1.05 -19.70 15.01
N GLU A 322 1.09 -18.51 14.44
CA GLU A 322 2.14 -18.10 13.51
C GLU A 322 3.00 -17.01 14.16
N ILE A 323 4.15 -17.42 14.66
CA ILE A 323 5.20 -16.51 15.16
C ILE A 323 5.73 -15.71 13.97
N ARG A 324 5.15 -14.53 13.72
CA ARG A 324 5.67 -13.59 12.73
C ARG A 324 6.82 -12.83 13.36
N LYS A 325 8.04 -13.22 13.02
CA LYS A 325 9.27 -12.59 13.49
C LYS A 325 9.34 -11.15 12.98
N GLN A 326 9.60 -10.19 13.87
CA GLN A 326 9.87 -8.81 13.50
C GLN A 326 11.31 -8.69 12.99
N ASP A 327 11.55 -8.21 11.78
CA ASP A 327 12.87 -8.02 11.23
C ASP A 327 12.98 -6.68 10.45
N ILE A 328 14.21 -6.30 10.10
CA ILE A 328 14.47 -5.07 9.34
C ILE A 328 13.81 -5.14 7.96
N HIS A 329 13.04 -4.12 7.63
CA HIS A 329 12.55 -3.88 6.27
C HIS A 329 12.84 -2.46 5.79
N ALA A 330 13.37 -1.59 6.65
CA ALA A 330 13.81 -0.25 6.32
C ALA A 330 14.92 -0.24 5.27
N LYS A 331 14.85 0.76 4.36
CA LYS A 331 15.89 1.02 3.36
C LYS A 331 16.30 2.47 3.50
N ILE A 332 17.50 2.65 4.05
CA ILE A 332 18.07 3.96 4.38
C ILE A 332 19.52 3.98 3.88
N TYR A 333 19.88 5.06 3.17
CA TYR A 333 21.29 5.36 2.90
C TYR A 333 21.57 6.75 3.43
N MET A 334 22.60 6.87 4.26
CA MET A 334 23.15 8.17 4.68
C MET A 334 24.55 8.29 4.14
N THR A 335 24.82 9.40 3.49
CA THR A 335 26.15 9.72 2.97
C THR A 335 26.59 11.09 3.45
N ARG A 336 27.88 11.26 3.72
CA ARG A 336 28.47 12.56 4.02
C ARG A 336 29.74 12.80 3.21
N LYS A 337 29.81 13.98 2.63
CA LYS A 337 31.00 14.49 1.95
C LYS A 337 31.25 15.92 2.42
N TYR A 338 32.36 16.15 3.13
CA TYR A 338 32.69 17.45 3.76
C TYR A 338 31.56 17.95 4.66
N SER A 339 31.00 19.13 4.34
CA SER A 339 29.89 19.77 5.06
C SER A 339 28.52 19.26 4.67
N ASP A 340 28.41 18.55 3.54
CA ASP A 340 27.13 18.12 2.96
C ASP A 340 26.83 16.69 3.36
N ALA A 341 25.56 16.44 3.66
CA ALA A 341 25.06 15.13 4.00
C ALA A 341 23.72 14.89 3.33
N ASP A 342 23.53 13.70 2.80
CA ASP A 342 22.30 13.26 2.15
C ASP A 342 21.71 12.06 2.89
N LEU A 343 20.38 12.04 3.01
CA LEU A 343 19.62 10.90 3.49
C LEU A 343 18.70 10.43 2.37
N TYR A 344 18.79 9.15 2.01
CA TYR A 344 17.93 8.52 1.03
C TYR A 344 17.00 7.54 1.76
N ILE A 345 15.70 7.69 1.53
CA ILE A 345 14.64 6.84 2.11
C ILE A 345 13.72 6.40 0.99
N GLY A 346 13.25 5.16 1.05
CA GLY A 346 12.27 4.65 0.10
C GLY A 346 12.30 3.14 -0.06
N SER A 347 12.09 2.69 -1.28
CA SER A 347 11.92 1.26 -1.57
C SER A 347 13.22 0.53 -1.95
N LEU A 348 14.30 1.26 -2.24
CA LEU A 348 15.54 0.75 -2.83
C LEU A 348 16.35 -0.14 -1.87
N ASN A 349 16.45 -1.44 -2.16
CA ASN A 349 17.37 -2.34 -1.47
C ASN A 349 18.82 -2.16 -1.98
N ALA A 350 19.80 -2.49 -1.15
CA ALA A 350 21.22 -2.54 -1.52
C ALA A 350 21.54 -3.83 -2.32
N SER A 351 20.75 -4.12 -3.33
CA SER A 351 20.87 -5.33 -4.15
C SER A 351 20.90 -5.01 -5.64
N HIS A 352 21.54 -5.90 -6.41
CA HIS A 352 21.69 -5.76 -7.86
C HIS A 352 20.36 -5.47 -8.57
N ASN A 353 19.34 -6.28 -8.29
CA ASN A 353 18.05 -6.13 -8.94
C ASN A 353 17.37 -4.78 -8.61
N ALA A 354 17.49 -4.29 -7.37
CA ALA A 354 16.93 -3.01 -6.99
C ALA A 354 17.59 -1.84 -7.72
N VAL A 355 18.92 -1.89 -7.85
CA VAL A 355 19.69 -0.80 -8.48
C VAL A 355 19.53 -0.78 -10.00
N PHE A 356 19.56 -1.95 -10.65
CA PHE A 356 19.68 -2.06 -12.10
C PHE A 356 18.41 -2.56 -12.81
N GLY A 357 17.53 -3.28 -12.13
CA GLY A 357 16.41 -3.99 -12.75
C GLY A 357 15.02 -3.46 -12.40
N ASN A 358 14.79 -3.15 -11.16
CA ASN A 358 13.47 -2.80 -10.63
C ASN A 358 13.01 -1.40 -11.02
N VAL A 359 11.72 -1.18 -10.87
CA VAL A 359 11.16 0.15 -10.68
C VAL A 359 11.10 0.41 -9.18
N GLU A 360 11.73 1.49 -8.72
CA GLU A 360 11.84 1.88 -7.30
C GLU A 360 11.41 3.35 -7.13
N PHE A 361 11.08 3.75 -5.90
CA PHE A 361 10.84 5.15 -5.58
C PHE A 361 11.60 5.53 -4.31
N VAL A 362 12.42 6.57 -4.40
CA VAL A 362 13.29 7.07 -3.33
C VAL A 362 13.13 8.58 -3.21
N ILE A 363 13.25 9.10 -2.01
CA ILE A 363 13.49 10.53 -1.77
C ILE A 363 14.92 10.72 -1.27
N ARG A 364 15.61 11.70 -1.83
CA ARG A 364 16.87 12.23 -1.32
C ARG A 364 16.58 13.51 -0.54
N LEU A 365 16.95 13.54 0.73
CA LEU A 365 16.83 14.68 1.63
C LEU A 365 18.22 15.29 1.82
N LYS A 366 18.40 16.55 1.42
CA LYS A 366 19.69 17.26 1.49
C LYS A 366 19.85 17.95 2.83
N SER A 367 20.98 17.73 3.47
CA SER A 367 21.29 18.24 4.81
C SER A 367 22.72 18.75 4.91
N LYS A 368 23.09 19.21 6.09
CA LYS A 368 24.46 19.57 6.44
C LYS A 368 24.98 18.70 7.58
N ASN A 369 26.30 18.47 7.63
CA ASN A 369 26.98 17.67 8.65
C ASN A 369 26.56 18.04 10.09
N ARG A 370 26.30 19.32 10.36
CA ARG A 370 25.84 19.77 11.69
C ARG A 370 24.50 19.16 12.11
N PHE A 371 23.66 18.75 11.17
CA PHE A 371 22.35 18.16 11.42
C PHE A 371 22.34 16.65 11.18
N LEU A 372 23.03 16.16 10.13
CA LEU A 372 23.05 14.79 9.70
C LEU A 372 24.49 14.28 9.54
N ASN A 373 24.88 13.30 10.33
CA ASN A 373 26.15 12.58 10.25
C ASN A 373 26.01 11.20 10.92
N LEU A 374 27.00 10.34 10.73
CA LEU A 374 26.95 8.96 11.22
C LEU A 374 26.81 8.87 12.73
N LYS A 375 27.48 9.75 13.50
CA LYS A 375 27.34 9.79 14.96
C LYS A 375 25.90 10.06 15.40
N LYS A 376 25.22 11.03 14.76
CA LYS A 376 23.81 11.34 15.06
C LYS A 376 22.86 10.24 14.60
N MET A 377 23.16 9.61 13.46
CA MET A 377 22.38 8.47 12.99
C MET A 377 22.50 7.28 13.94
N LYS A 378 23.71 6.94 14.39
CA LYS A 378 23.92 5.90 15.41
C LYS A 378 23.19 6.23 16.70
N LEU A 379 23.30 7.46 17.19
CA LEU A 379 22.59 7.90 18.40
C LEU A 379 21.07 7.75 18.27
N ALA A 380 20.51 8.11 17.11
CA ALA A 380 19.07 7.99 16.86
C ALA A 380 18.60 6.55 16.79
N LEU A 381 19.37 5.65 16.16
CA LEU A 381 19.01 4.26 15.92
C LEU A 381 19.38 3.32 17.08
N PHE A 382 20.54 3.53 17.70
CA PHE A 382 21.12 2.63 18.72
C PHE A 382 20.92 3.16 20.16
N GLY A 383 20.60 4.45 20.33
CA GLY A 383 20.57 5.12 21.62
C GLY A 383 21.95 5.61 22.07
N GLU A 384 22.05 6.05 23.34
CA GLU A 384 23.26 6.69 23.87
C GLU A 384 24.47 5.75 23.97
N GLU A 385 24.24 4.44 24.19
CA GLU A 385 25.29 3.42 24.29
C GLU A 385 24.97 2.23 23.38
N GLU A 386 25.98 1.74 22.65
CA GLU A 386 25.84 0.53 21.80
C GLU A 386 25.43 -0.71 22.61
N GLY A 387 25.82 -0.80 23.90
CA GLY A 387 25.47 -1.86 24.83
C GLY A 387 24.12 -1.68 25.55
N SER A 388 23.38 -0.59 25.29
CA SER A 388 22.09 -0.35 25.92
C SER A 388 21.07 -1.45 25.63
N VAL A 389 20.25 -1.78 26.63
CA VAL A 389 19.10 -2.69 26.47
C VAL A 389 18.10 -2.16 25.44
N MET A 390 18.01 -0.82 25.28
CA MET A 390 17.14 -0.14 24.31
C MET A 390 17.68 -0.17 22.88
N ASN A 391 18.95 -0.54 22.66
CA ASN A 391 19.51 -0.68 21.32
C ASN A 391 18.95 -1.97 20.66
N PRO A 392 18.19 -1.87 19.55
CA PRO A 392 17.63 -3.05 18.88
C PRO A 392 18.66 -3.83 18.06
N PHE A 393 19.87 -3.29 17.87
CA PHE A 393 20.89 -3.87 17.00
C PHE A 393 22.07 -4.44 17.78
N GLN A 394 22.70 -5.45 17.19
CA GLN A 394 23.95 -6.05 17.68
C GLN A 394 25.01 -6.05 16.59
N ARG A 395 26.25 -5.81 16.97
CA ARG A 395 27.39 -5.90 16.05
C ARG A 395 27.69 -7.37 15.77
N VAL A 396 27.97 -7.67 14.50
CA VAL A 396 28.26 -9.04 14.04
C VAL A 396 29.58 -9.03 13.25
N GLU A 397 30.40 -10.07 13.46
CA GLU A 397 31.54 -10.37 12.63
C GLU A 397 31.14 -11.45 11.62
N LEU A 398 31.51 -11.26 10.35
CA LEU A 398 31.24 -12.25 9.32
C LEU A 398 32.09 -13.50 9.56
N SER A 399 31.43 -14.65 9.54
CA SER A 399 32.05 -15.96 9.40
C SER A 399 31.74 -16.56 8.04
N GLU A 400 32.63 -17.37 7.50
CA GLU A 400 32.31 -18.17 6.31
C GLU A 400 31.14 -19.09 6.67
N ALA A 401 30.00 -18.91 6.03
CA ALA A 401 28.75 -19.62 6.35
C ALA A 401 28.36 -20.60 5.24
N ASP A 402 27.68 -21.67 5.62
CA ASP A 402 27.14 -22.70 4.75
C ASP A 402 25.93 -22.21 3.93
N ASP A 403 25.78 -22.72 2.70
CA ASP A 403 24.72 -22.37 1.74
C ASP A 403 23.33 -22.83 2.20
N GLU A 404 22.33 -21.93 2.20
CA GLU A 404 20.94 -22.25 2.46
C GLU A 404 20.14 -22.45 1.15
N LEU A 405 19.73 -23.70 0.89
CA LEU A 405 19.00 -24.14 -0.31
C LEU A 405 17.46 -23.91 -0.23
N GLU A 406 16.88 -23.73 0.96
CA GLU A 406 15.42 -23.69 1.13
C GLU A 406 14.71 -22.43 0.59
N GLU A 407 15.36 -21.27 0.58
CA GLU A 407 14.77 -20.04 0.04
C GLU A 407 14.62 -20.06 -1.50
N GLU A 408 15.43 -20.84 -2.20
CA GLU A 408 15.42 -20.89 -3.66
C GLU A 408 14.12 -21.50 -4.22
N ILE A 409 13.51 -22.44 -3.51
CA ILE A 409 12.28 -23.14 -3.94
C ILE A 409 11.06 -22.21 -3.85
N LYS A 410 10.88 -21.47 -2.76
CA LYS A 410 9.77 -20.50 -2.63
C LYS A 410 9.86 -19.39 -3.68
N HIS A 411 11.06 -18.92 -3.98
CA HIS A 411 11.26 -17.94 -5.05
C HIS A 411 10.90 -18.48 -6.44
N GLN A 412 11.09 -19.77 -6.69
CA GLN A 412 10.69 -20.40 -7.94
C GLN A 412 9.16 -20.49 -8.06
N LEU A 413 8.45 -20.90 -7.02
CA LEU A 413 6.98 -20.97 -7.02
C LEU A 413 6.34 -19.58 -7.20
N ASP A 414 6.83 -18.55 -6.48
CA ASP A 414 6.38 -17.16 -6.67
C ASP A 414 6.67 -16.65 -8.11
N TYR A 415 7.77 -17.08 -8.70
CA TYR A 415 8.10 -16.71 -10.08
C TYR A 415 7.12 -17.32 -11.09
N ILE A 416 6.68 -18.57 -10.87
CA ILE A 416 5.65 -19.20 -11.73
C ILE A 416 4.33 -18.42 -11.64
N VAL A 417 3.90 -17.99 -10.44
CA VAL A 417 2.72 -17.13 -10.30
C VAL A 417 2.85 -15.85 -11.12
N LYS A 418 4.03 -15.21 -11.10
CA LYS A 418 4.29 -14.02 -11.93
C LYS A 418 4.23 -14.31 -13.42
N LEU A 419 4.67 -15.50 -13.85
CA LEU A 419 4.55 -15.92 -15.25
C LEU A 419 3.08 -16.10 -15.64
N VAL A 420 2.27 -16.78 -14.81
CA VAL A 420 0.82 -16.93 -15.03
C VAL A 420 0.14 -15.55 -15.11
N ASN A 421 0.47 -14.63 -14.21
CA ASN A 421 -0.10 -13.26 -14.24
C ASN A 421 0.30 -12.46 -15.51
N ARG A 422 1.37 -12.83 -16.19
CA ARG A 422 1.82 -12.18 -17.44
C ARG A 422 1.11 -12.71 -18.69
N LEU A 423 0.48 -13.88 -18.60
CA LEU A 423 -0.30 -14.41 -19.70
C LEU A 423 -1.40 -13.40 -20.06
N ASP A 424 -1.65 -13.24 -21.34
CA ASP A 424 -2.83 -12.52 -21.78
C ASP A 424 -4.05 -13.39 -21.51
N ALA A 425 -4.88 -12.95 -20.56
CA ALA A 425 -6.05 -13.68 -20.11
C ALA A 425 -7.26 -12.76 -20.05
N ARG A 426 -8.40 -13.26 -20.53
CA ARG A 426 -9.71 -12.62 -20.45
C ARG A 426 -10.74 -13.62 -19.97
N ALA A 427 -11.58 -13.19 -19.05
CA ALA A 427 -12.68 -13.98 -18.54
C ALA A 427 -14.01 -13.44 -19.07
N TYR A 428 -14.95 -14.34 -19.28
CA TYR A 428 -16.28 -14.02 -19.80
C TYR A 428 -17.32 -14.70 -18.91
N ALA A 429 -18.16 -13.89 -18.25
CA ALA A 429 -19.31 -14.37 -17.50
C ALA A 429 -20.53 -14.48 -18.43
N LYS A 430 -21.19 -15.62 -18.41
CA LYS A 430 -22.42 -15.87 -19.19
C LYS A 430 -23.50 -16.39 -18.26
N GLU A 431 -24.66 -15.78 -18.32
CA GLU A 431 -25.86 -16.21 -17.60
C GLU A 431 -26.29 -17.62 -18.00
N ASN A 432 -26.57 -18.46 -16.99
CA ASN A 432 -27.06 -19.82 -17.14
C ASN A 432 -28.15 -20.11 -16.09
N GLY A 433 -29.37 -19.67 -16.37
CA GLY A 433 -30.51 -19.68 -15.43
C GLY A 433 -30.32 -18.68 -14.30
N GLU A 434 -30.33 -19.15 -13.06
CA GLU A 434 -30.09 -18.34 -11.85
C GLU A 434 -28.59 -18.19 -11.52
N PHE A 435 -27.72 -18.81 -12.28
CA PHE A 435 -26.29 -18.88 -12.07
C PHE A 435 -25.53 -18.32 -13.28
N PHE A 436 -24.22 -18.24 -13.14
CA PHE A 436 -23.30 -17.79 -14.19
C PHE A 436 -22.22 -18.84 -14.44
N ASP A 437 -21.88 -19.02 -15.70
CA ASP A 437 -20.69 -19.78 -16.10
C ASP A 437 -19.61 -18.79 -16.52
N VAL A 438 -18.41 -18.94 -15.95
CA VAL A 438 -17.26 -18.07 -16.28
C VAL A 438 -16.23 -18.89 -17.05
N THR A 439 -15.90 -18.42 -18.26
CA THR A 439 -14.88 -19.01 -19.12
C THR A 439 -13.66 -18.10 -19.16
N ILE A 440 -12.49 -18.64 -18.84
CA ILE A 440 -11.22 -17.92 -18.94
C ILE A 440 -10.40 -18.54 -20.07
N ASN A 441 -9.91 -17.69 -20.97
CA ASN A 441 -9.00 -18.11 -22.04
C ASN A 441 -7.60 -17.57 -21.74
N PHE A 442 -6.62 -18.48 -21.72
CA PHE A 442 -5.21 -18.18 -21.52
C PHE A 442 -4.41 -18.41 -22.81
N GLU A 443 -3.29 -17.73 -22.94
CA GLU A 443 -2.23 -18.18 -23.83
C GLU A 443 -1.73 -19.56 -23.37
N GLU A 444 -1.13 -20.33 -24.31
CA GLU A 444 -0.58 -21.64 -23.99
C GLU A 444 0.55 -21.51 -22.97
N PHE A 445 0.44 -22.19 -21.85
CA PHE A 445 1.39 -22.18 -20.74
C PHE A 445 1.77 -23.60 -20.36
N GLN A 446 3.06 -23.85 -20.25
CA GLN A 446 3.63 -25.14 -19.83
C GLN A 446 4.65 -24.89 -18.72
N CYS A 447 4.55 -25.64 -17.65
CA CYS A 447 5.54 -25.67 -16.57
C CYS A 447 5.55 -27.05 -15.89
N ASP A 448 6.61 -27.33 -15.14
CA ASP A 448 6.80 -28.60 -14.42
C ASP A 448 6.12 -28.61 -13.04
N TYR A 449 5.27 -27.64 -12.75
CA TYR A 449 4.57 -27.48 -11.47
C TYR A 449 3.07 -27.66 -11.63
N ASP A 450 2.42 -28.14 -10.58
CA ASP A 450 0.96 -28.19 -10.51
C ASP A 450 0.40 -26.77 -10.34
N VAL A 451 -0.32 -26.27 -11.33
CA VAL A 451 -0.93 -24.93 -11.31
C VAL A 451 -2.44 -25.05 -11.36
N THR A 452 -3.10 -24.47 -10.39
CA THR A 452 -4.55 -24.42 -10.34
C THR A 452 -5.04 -23.00 -10.19
N ILE A 453 -6.28 -22.76 -10.66
CA ILE A 453 -6.96 -21.47 -10.57
C ILE A 453 -8.36 -21.63 -9.98
N SER A 454 -8.80 -20.62 -9.25
CA SER A 454 -10.15 -20.53 -8.68
C SER A 454 -10.61 -19.06 -8.62
N PRO A 455 -11.91 -18.75 -8.75
CA PRO A 455 -12.41 -17.42 -8.43
C PRO A 455 -12.20 -17.13 -6.95
N LEU A 456 -11.82 -15.90 -6.57
CA LEU A 456 -11.55 -15.53 -5.18
C LEU A 456 -12.76 -15.77 -4.26
N LEU A 457 -13.96 -15.47 -4.78
CA LEU A 457 -15.22 -15.51 -4.01
C LEU A 457 -15.98 -16.85 -4.14
N SER A 458 -15.29 -17.89 -4.59
CA SER A 458 -15.87 -19.24 -4.75
C SER A 458 -14.88 -20.33 -4.35
N ASN A 459 -15.40 -21.48 -3.92
CA ASN A 459 -14.58 -22.65 -3.59
C ASN A 459 -14.28 -23.55 -4.82
N LYS A 460 -14.72 -23.14 -6.01
CA LYS A 460 -14.48 -23.91 -7.25
C LYS A 460 -13.05 -23.76 -7.68
N LYS A 461 -12.42 -24.87 -8.07
CA LYS A 461 -10.99 -24.94 -8.40
C LYS A 461 -10.80 -25.84 -9.61
N GLU A 462 -10.02 -25.36 -10.58
CA GLU A 462 -9.70 -26.07 -11.81
C GLU A 462 -8.20 -26.04 -12.07
N GLU A 463 -7.69 -27.02 -12.84
CA GLU A 463 -6.30 -26.99 -13.33
C GLU A 463 -6.14 -25.91 -14.39
N LEU A 464 -5.00 -25.21 -14.35
CA LEU A 464 -4.69 -24.19 -15.34
C LEU A 464 -4.48 -24.84 -16.72
N SER A 465 -5.33 -24.49 -17.67
CA SER A 465 -5.27 -24.93 -19.05
C SER A 465 -5.60 -23.79 -20.00
N LYS A 466 -5.48 -24.00 -21.31
CA LYS A 466 -5.79 -22.98 -22.32
C LYS A 466 -7.20 -22.39 -22.18
N THR A 467 -8.17 -23.21 -21.73
CA THR A 467 -9.53 -22.76 -21.46
C THR A 467 -9.98 -23.36 -20.14
N VAL A 468 -10.32 -22.53 -19.18
CA VAL A 468 -10.84 -22.92 -17.87
C VAL A 468 -12.29 -22.48 -17.76
N ILE A 469 -13.18 -23.33 -17.26
CA ILE A 469 -14.60 -23.03 -17.12
C ILE A 469 -15.06 -23.30 -15.70
N PHE A 470 -15.63 -22.29 -15.06
CA PHE A 470 -16.30 -22.41 -13.77
C PHE A 470 -17.81 -22.35 -13.96
N HIS A 471 -18.50 -23.45 -13.67
CA HIS A 471 -19.97 -23.57 -13.84
C HIS A 471 -20.71 -23.10 -12.58
N SER A 472 -21.93 -22.59 -12.76
CA SER A 472 -22.90 -22.29 -11.69
C SER A 472 -22.33 -21.42 -10.57
N LEU A 473 -21.74 -20.27 -10.88
CA LEU A 473 -21.35 -19.23 -9.94
C LEU A 473 -22.57 -18.37 -9.58
N THR A 474 -22.67 -17.91 -8.34
CA THR A 474 -23.67 -16.92 -7.94
C THR A 474 -23.26 -15.51 -8.40
N LEU A 475 -24.22 -14.60 -8.56
CA LEU A 475 -23.95 -13.22 -8.97
C LEU A 475 -22.93 -12.54 -8.03
N SER A 476 -23.08 -12.70 -6.71
CA SER A 476 -22.16 -12.14 -5.71
C SER A 476 -20.76 -12.75 -5.72
N SER A 477 -20.57 -13.92 -6.34
CA SER A 477 -19.24 -14.56 -6.46
C SER A 477 -18.50 -14.22 -7.75
N LEU A 478 -19.11 -13.44 -8.66
CA LEU A 478 -18.43 -12.92 -9.84
C LEU A 478 -17.45 -11.81 -9.45
N SER A 479 -16.23 -11.91 -9.99
CA SER A 479 -15.13 -11.04 -9.61
C SER A 479 -14.03 -11.08 -10.67
N ASP A 480 -13.25 -9.98 -10.77
CA ASP A 480 -11.99 -9.95 -11.52
C ASP A 480 -10.84 -10.62 -10.76
N PHE A 481 -11.04 -10.95 -9.48
CA PHE A 481 -10.01 -11.59 -8.66
C PHE A 481 -10.06 -13.11 -8.76
N TYR A 482 -8.94 -13.69 -9.15
CA TYR A 482 -8.74 -15.13 -9.22
C TYR A 482 -7.54 -15.55 -8.40
N VAL A 483 -7.61 -16.71 -7.75
CA VAL A 483 -6.53 -17.28 -6.95
C VAL A 483 -5.76 -18.27 -7.79
N VAL A 484 -4.48 -18.04 -7.98
CA VAL A 484 -3.55 -19.01 -8.56
C VAL A 484 -2.79 -19.68 -7.42
N GLN A 485 -2.80 -21.02 -7.44
CA GLN A 485 -1.99 -21.85 -6.57
C GLN A 485 -0.99 -22.61 -7.40
N VAL A 486 0.29 -22.50 -7.06
CA VAL A 486 1.40 -23.25 -7.65
C VAL A 486 1.98 -24.17 -6.60
N SER A 487 2.20 -25.45 -6.93
CA SER A 487 2.76 -26.45 -6.02
C SER A 487 3.80 -27.31 -6.72
N ASP A 488 4.83 -27.73 -5.99
CA ASP A 488 5.82 -28.72 -6.39
C ASP A 488 5.54 -30.12 -5.80
N GLY A 489 4.37 -30.27 -5.14
CA GLY A 489 3.95 -31.50 -4.46
C GLY A 489 4.35 -31.57 -2.98
N LYS A 490 5.22 -30.68 -2.49
CA LYS A 490 5.62 -30.52 -1.07
C LYS A 490 5.19 -29.16 -0.54
N ASP A 491 5.60 -28.12 -1.23
CA ASP A 491 5.32 -26.74 -0.91
C ASP A 491 4.31 -26.15 -1.91
N PHE A 492 3.63 -25.08 -1.51
CA PHE A 492 2.75 -24.35 -2.40
C PHE A 492 2.76 -22.85 -2.10
N VAL A 493 2.46 -22.07 -3.13
CA VAL A 493 2.23 -20.64 -3.03
C VAL A 493 0.85 -20.31 -3.59
N LYS A 494 0.09 -19.47 -2.88
CA LYS A 494 -1.20 -18.93 -3.34
C LYS A 494 -1.10 -17.41 -3.46
N ARG A 495 -1.54 -16.89 -4.61
CA ARG A 495 -1.65 -15.44 -4.85
C ARG A 495 -2.93 -15.12 -5.60
N VAL A 496 -3.43 -13.93 -5.38
CA VAL A 496 -4.53 -13.37 -6.17
C VAL A 496 -3.95 -12.71 -7.42
N ILE A 497 -4.59 -12.95 -8.56
CA ILE A 497 -4.34 -12.25 -9.82
C ILE A 497 -5.61 -11.56 -10.28
N VAL A 498 -5.46 -10.52 -11.08
CA VAL A 498 -6.58 -9.79 -11.68
C VAL A 498 -6.72 -10.21 -13.14
N ILE A 499 -7.87 -10.75 -13.50
CA ILE A 499 -8.25 -11.08 -14.88
C ILE A 499 -9.55 -10.32 -15.17
N PRO A 500 -9.53 -9.31 -16.04
CA PRO A 500 -10.74 -8.58 -16.40
C PRO A 500 -11.82 -9.55 -16.90
N THR A 501 -13.01 -9.49 -16.29
CA THR A 501 -14.14 -10.40 -16.54
C THR A 501 -15.27 -9.63 -17.20
N GLU A 502 -15.46 -9.84 -18.49
CA GLU A 502 -16.56 -9.24 -19.25
C GLU A 502 -17.88 -9.94 -18.94
N GLY A 503 -18.98 -9.20 -18.96
CA GLY A 503 -20.32 -9.74 -18.76
C GLY A 503 -20.76 -9.89 -17.31
N ILE A 504 -20.04 -9.29 -16.35
CA ILE A 504 -20.52 -9.17 -14.96
C ILE A 504 -21.70 -8.17 -14.98
N PRO A 505 -22.91 -8.56 -14.50
CA PRO A 505 -24.06 -7.67 -14.45
C PRO A 505 -23.84 -6.49 -13.49
N GLU A 506 -24.39 -5.32 -13.82
CA GLU A 506 -24.35 -4.12 -12.96
C GLU A 506 -25.02 -4.34 -11.60
N ASP A 507 -26.00 -5.26 -11.53
CA ASP A 507 -26.70 -5.63 -10.28
C ASP A 507 -25.83 -6.39 -9.28
N ARG A 508 -24.59 -6.82 -9.63
CA ARG A 508 -23.67 -7.50 -8.71
C ARG A 508 -23.38 -6.67 -7.48
N ASP A 509 -22.98 -5.44 -7.66
CA ASP A 509 -22.61 -4.55 -6.55
C ASP A 509 -23.81 -4.24 -5.66
N LYS A 510 -25.01 -4.12 -6.24
CA LYS A 510 -26.25 -4.04 -5.51
C LYS A 510 -26.49 -5.28 -4.64
N THR A 511 -26.27 -6.46 -5.18
CA THR A 511 -26.38 -7.73 -4.45
C THR A 511 -25.37 -7.81 -3.30
N ILE A 512 -24.15 -7.30 -3.49
CA ILE A 512 -23.14 -7.23 -2.42
C ILE A 512 -23.59 -6.26 -1.32
N ILE A 513 -24.09 -5.08 -1.67
CA ILE A 513 -24.59 -4.09 -0.72
C ILE A 513 -25.76 -4.67 0.10
N THR A 514 -26.72 -5.33 -0.56
CA THR A 514 -27.88 -5.96 0.12
C THR A 514 -27.50 -7.15 0.98
N SER A 515 -26.36 -7.80 0.71
CA SER A 515 -25.85 -8.86 1.60
C SER A 515 -25.37 -8.32 2.96
N VAL A 516 -24.97 -7.06 3.03
CA VAL A 516 -24.58 -6.36 4.28
C VAL A 516 -25.77 -5.66 4.88
N ILE A 517 -26.53 -4.93 4.07
CA ILE A 517 -27.77 -4.22 4.51
C ILE A 517 -28.95 -5.15 4.20
N ASN A 518 -29.08 -6.21 5.00
CA ASN A 518 -30.00 -7.30 4.74
C ASN A 518 -31.39 -7.11 5.37
N ASP A 519 -31.57 -6.10 6.22
CA ASP A 519 -32.84 -5.74 6.85
C ASP A 519 -32.95 -4.23 7.11
N LYS A 520 -34.15 -3.79 7.52
CA LYS A 520 -34.45 -2.39 7.83
C LYS A 520 -33.66 -1.86 9.04
N ALA A 521 -33.30 -2.72 9.98
CA ALA A 521 -32.50 -2.34 11.15
C ALA A 521 -31.05 -2.04 10.74
N CYS A 522 -30.44 -2.89 9.91
CA CYS A 522 -29.12 -2.65 9.31
C CYS A 522 -29.13 -1.37 8.47
N PHE A 523 -30.20 -1.09 7.70
CA PHE A 523 -30.32 0.16 6.97
C PHE A 523 -30.28 1.37 7.90
N TYR A 524 -31.06 1.38 8.97
CA TYR A 524 -31.06 2.49 9.93
C TYR A 524 -29.73 2.65 10.67
N ARG A 525 -29.04 1.54 11.00
CA ARG A 525 -27.69 1.59 11.56
C ARG A 525 -26.70 2.25 10.60
N TYR A 526 -26.77 1.90 9.32
CA TYR A 526 -25.94 2.51 8.30
C TYR A 526 -26.20 4.02 8.14
N ILE A 527 -27.47 4.44 8.12
CA ILE A 527 -27.84 5.86 8.07
C ILE A 527 -27.33 6.61 9.31
N ALA A 528 -27.49 6.03 10.50
CA ALA A 528 -27.00 6.63 11.73
C ALA A 528 -25.48 6.76 11.74
N PHE A 529 -24.77 5.76 11.21
CA PHE A 529 -23.32 5.81 11.00
C PHE A 529 -22.93 6.96 10.07
N LEU A 530 -23.56 7.11 8.89
CA LEU A 530 -23.31 8.22 7.96
C LEU A 530 -23.56 9.60 8.58
N LEU A 531 -24.52 9.71 9.49
CA LEU A 531 -24.87 10.96 10.16
C LEU A 531 -23.96 11.27 11.37
N GLY A 532 -22.92 10.47 11.63
CA GLY A 532 -21.94 10.69 12.69
C GLY A 532 -22.53 10.52 14.10
N ASP A 533 -23.39 9.53 14.30
CA ASP A 533 -23.94 9.23 15.62
C ASP A 533 -22.97 8.41 16.46
N ASN A 534 -22.17 9.08 17.28
CA ASN A 534 -21.24 8.43 18.20
C ASN A 534 -21.92 7.45 19.18
N MET A 535 -23.21 7.61 19.48
CA MET A 535 -23.96 6.63 20.27
C MET A 535 -24.23 5.34 19.49
N VAL A 536 -24.39 5.43 18.16
CA VAL A 536 -24.52 4.25 17.32
C VAL A 536 -23.17 3.62 17.06
N LEU A 537 -22.09 4.40 16.94
CA LEU A 537 -20.72 3.87 16.89
C LEU A 537 -20.39 3.07 18.14
N SER A 538 -20.68 3.62 19.34
CA SER A 538 -20.47 2.89 20.61
C SER A 538 -21.44 1.71 20.80
N ALA A 539 -22.65 1.76 20.21
CA ALA A 539 -23.56 0.63 20.21
C ALA A 539 -23.12 -0.47 19.22
N LEU A 540 -22.52 -0.09 18.08
CA LEU A 540 -21.92 -1.05 17.15
C LEU A 540 -20.68 -1.73 17.76
N GLU A 541 -19.89 -1.01 18.55
CA GLU A 541 -18.79 -1.56 19.36
C GLU A 541 -19.28 -2.54 20.41
N SER A 542 -20.47 -2.29 21.02
CA SER A 542 -21.04 -3.16 22.04
C SER A 542 -21.87 -4.35 21.49
N ASP A 543 -22.36 -4.29 20.25
CA ASP A 543 -23.09 -5.41 19.62
C ASP A 543 -22.18 -6.58 19.25
N VAL A 544 -20.88 -6.37 19.07
CA VAL A 544 -19.88 -7.45 18.92
C VAL A 544 -19.79 -8.28 20.21
N ASP A 545 -19.99 -7.67 21.37
CA ASP A 545 -20.04 -8.37 22.67
C ASP A 545 -21.41 -9.04 22.94
N LEU A 546 -22.48 -8.68 22.21
CA LEU A 546 -23.84 -9.18 22.45
C LEU A 546 -24.25 -10.37 21.57
N GLU A 547 -23.58 -10.63 20.46
CA GLU A 547 -23.76 -11.88 19.70
C GLU A 547 -23.21 -13.11 20.45
N GLN A 548 -22.44 -12.93 21.52
CA GLN A 548 -21.99 -14.00 22.43
C GLN A 548 -22.89 -14.20 23.65
N ALA A 549 -23.91 -13.38 23.86
CA ALA A 549 -24.86 -13.55 24.98
C ALA A 549 -26.24 -13.97 24.44
N GLU A 550 -26.53 -15.27 24.48
CA GLU A 550 -27.89 -15.79 24.41
C GLU A 550 -28.73 -15.15 25.50
N ASP A 551 -29.67 -14.25 25.16
CA ASP A 551 -31.05 -14.28 25.59
C ASP A 551 -31.82 -13.06 25.05
N GLY A 552 -32.95 -13.38 24.44
CA GLY A 552 -33.83 -12.44 23.78
C GLY A 552 -34.56 -11.45 24.70
N LYS A 553 -34.94 -10.35 24.09
CA LYS A 553 -35.88 -9.27 24.44
C LYS A 553 -35.23 -7.92 24.73
N ARG A 554 -34.98 -7.16 23.69
CA ARG A 554 -35.24 -5.71 23.70
C ARG A 554 -35.79 -5.26 22.34
N SER A 555 -37.11 -5.20 22.25
CA SER A 555 -37.84 -4.51 21.19
C SER A 555 -37.61 -3.01 21.37
N HIS A 556 -36.75 -2.38 20.59
CA HIS A 556 -36.72 -0.93 20.48
C HIS A 556 -37.98 -0.45 19.76
N LYS A 557 -38.69 0.48 20.39
CA LYS A 557 -39.92 1.09 19.89
C LYS A 557 -39.60 1.80 18.56
N LYS A 558 -40.11 1.26 17.47
CA LYS A 558 -39.97 1.75 16.08
C LYS A 558 -40.35 3.23 15.87
N GLY A 559 -41.08 3.87 16.80
CA GLY A 559 -41.59 5.24 16.66
C GLY A 559 -40.64 6.37 17.11
N GLU A 560 -39.56 6.07 17.81
CA GLU A 560 -38.66 7.10 18.37
C GLU A 560 -37.42 7.40 17.49
N MET A 561 -37.11 6.57 16.50
CA MET A 561 -35.92 6.69 15.68
C MET A 561 -36.01 7.76 14.56
N LEU A 562 -37.14 7.87 13.89
CA LEU A 562 -37.33 8.80 12.77
C LEU A 562 -37.16 10.28 13.11
N PRO A 563 -37.70 10.80 14.24
CA PRO A 563 -37.51 12.20 14.64
C PRO A 563 -36.05 12.53 14.94
N ALA A 564 -35.32 11.60 15.58
CA ALA A 564 -33.90 11.77 15.89
C ALA A 564 -33.03 11.81 14.61
N LEU A 565 -33.33 10.98 13.64
CA LEU A 565 -32.67 11.00 12.34
C LEU A 565 -32.94 12.29 11.56
N TYR A 566 -34.18 12.81 11.63
CA TYR A 566 -34.53 14.08 10.96
C TYR A 566 -33.72 15.25 11.53
N GLU A 567 -33.62 15.38 12.83
CA GLU A 567 -32.81 16.42 13.47
C GLU A 567 -31.34 16.32 13.14
N LYS A 568 -30.81 15.09 13.07
CA LYS A 568 -29.43 14.83 12.65
C LYS A 568 -29.20 15.17 11.18
N MET A 569 -30.11 14.80 10.30
CA MET A 569 -30.04 15.19 8.89
C MET A 569 -30.02 16.71 8.73
N LEU A 570 -30.83 17.46 9.49
CA LEU A 570 -30.80 18.93 9.47
C LEU A 570 -29.44 19.48 9.94
N LYS A 571 -28.88 18.92 11.01
CA LYS A 571 -27.55 19.32 11.48
C LYS A 571 -26.47 18.99 10.44
N THR A 572 -26.51 17.80 9.89
CA THR A 572 -25.56 17.35 8.84
C THR A 572 -25.67 18.20 7.58
N ALA A 573 -26.88 18.62 7.18
CA ALA A 573 -27.08 19.56 6.05
C ALA A 573 -26.35 20.89 6.23
N ALA A 574 -26.28 21.36 7.47
CA ALA A 574 -25.63 22.63 7.80
C ALA A 574 -24.10 22.51 7.96
N THR A 575 -23.59 21.33 8.32
CA THR A 575 -22.16 21.11 8.66
C THR A 575 -21.41 20.28 7.63
N HIS A 576 -22.04 19.24 7.08
CA HIS A 576 -21.44 18.23 6.18
C HIS A 576 -22.44 17.77 5.10
N PRO A 577 -22.85 18.65 4.17
CA PRO A 577 -23.88 18.33 3.15
C PRO A 577 -23.47 17.16 2.23
N GLU A 578 -22.18 16.87 2.08
CA GLU A 578 -21.67 15.74 1.31
C GLU A 578 -22.13 14.38 1.87
N GLN A 579 -22.34 14.25 3.18
CA GLN A 579 -22.82 13.01 3.79
C GLN A 579 -24.25 12.68 3.37
N LEU A 580 -25.07 13.70 3.13
CA LEU A 580 -26.42 13.50 2.63
C LEU A 580 -26.46 12.98 1.20
N ARG A 581 -25.48 13.36 0.36
CA ARG A 581 -25.34 12.78 -0.99
C ARG A 581 -25.02 11.29 -0.92
N LYS A 582 -24.22 10.85 0.07
CA LYS A 582 -23.93 9.43 0.30
C LYS A 582 -25.20 8.63 0.65
N ILE A 583 -26.12 9.24 1.45
CA ILE A 583 -27.41 8.63 1.74
C ILE A 583 -28.25 8.49 0.47
N GLU A 584 -28.28 9.51 -0.39
CA GLU A 584 -28.99 9.44 -1.67
C GLU A 584 -28.45 8.33 -2.57
N THR A 585 -27.13 8.26 -2.70
CA THR A 585 -26.46 7.22 -3.50
C THR A 585 -26.78 5.82 -2.95
N LEU A 586 -26.84 5.65 -1.60
CA LEU A 586 -27.24 4.39 -1.01
C LEU A 586 -28.69 4.04 -1.31
N MET A 587 -29.62 5.01 -1.18
CA MET A 587 -31.03 4.79 -1.47
C MET A 587 -31.26 4.39 -2.93
N LEU A 588 -30.53 5.01 -3.87
CA LEU A 588 -30.56 4.63 -5.28
C LEU A 588 -30.04 3.20 -5.50
N ALA A 589 -28.97 2.84 -4.82
CA ALA A 589 -28.42 1.48 -4.87
C ALA A 589 -29.37 0.41 -4.31
N LEU A 590 -30.22 0.78 -3.32
CA LEU A 590 -31.20 -0.11 -2.71
C LEU A 590 -32.62 0.04 -3.29
N GLU A 591 -32.78 0.78 -4.37
CA GLU A 591 -34.11 0.99 -4.96
C GLU A 591 -34.72 -0.31 -5.45
N GLY A 592 -35.97 -0.58 -5.05
CA GLY A 592 -36.68 -1.82 -5.35
C GLY A 592 -36.45 -2.96 -4.36
N GLU A 593 -35.59 -2.79 -3.36
CA GLU A 593 -35.35 -3.78 -2.33
C GLU A 593 -36.23 -3.51 -1.08
N ASP A 594 -36.72 -4.57 -0.44
CA ASP A 594 -37.56 -4.49 0.77
C ASP A 594 -36.81 -3.91 2.00
N VAL A 595 -35.50 -3.84 1.92
CA VAL A 595 -34.64 -3.33 3.00
C VAL A 595 -34.69 -1.80 3.13
N LEU A 596 -35.08 -1.08 2.06
CA LEU A 596 -35.27 0.37 2.08
C LEU A 596 -36.63 0.71 2.67
N PRO A 597 -36.71 1.34 3.89
CA PRO A 597 -38.00 1.67 4.50
C PRO A 597 -38.70 2.79 3.72
N GLU A 598 -39.93 2.58 3.33
CA GLU A 598 -40.73 3.56 2.58
C GLU A 598 -40.92 4.86 3.37
N GLU A 599 -41.05 4.75 4.70
CA GLU A 599 -41.17 5.90 5.61
C GLU A 599 -39.90 6.78 5.58
N PHE A 600 -38.71 6.16 5.48
CA PHE A 600 -37.46 6.90 5.38
C PHE A 600 -37.33 7.56 4.00
N LYS A 601 -37.71 6.89 2.93
CA LYS A 601 -37.73 7.44 1.58
C LYS A 601 -38.59 8.70 1.51
N GLN A 602 -39.82 8.67 2.05
CA GLN A 602 -40.72 9.82 2.11
C GLN A 602 -40.13 10.97 2.96
N LEU A 603 -39.50 10.63 4.10
CA LEU A 603 -38.81 11.60 4.95
C LEU A 603 -37.69 12.29 4.18
N TYR A 604 -36.83 11.53 3.51
CA TYR A 604 -35.69 12.04 2.76
C TYR A 604 -36.15 12.89 1.55
N ASP A 605 -37.16 12.47 0.82
CA ASP A 605 -37.72 13.23 -0.30
C ASP A 605 -38.34 14.57 0.16
N THR A 606 -38.96 14.58 1.33
CA THR A 606 -39.47 15.81 1.93
C THR A 606 -38.34 16.72 2.36
N PHE A 607 -37.32 16.16 2.98
CA PHE A 607 -36.11 16.85 3.41
C PHE A 607 -35.37 17.49 2.21
N LYS A 608 -35.17 16.75 1.12
CA LYS A 608 -34.52 17.21 -0.10
C LYS A 608 -35.23 18.41 -0.78
N LYS A 609 -36.57 18.48 -0.66
CA LYS A 609 -37.35 19.62 -1.17
C LYS A 609 -37.14 20.91 -0.37
N VAL A 610 -36.83 20.79 0.92
CA VAL A 610 -36.68 21.93 1.83
C VAL A 610 -35.22 22.40 1.89
N VAL A 611 -34.28 21.46 1.88
CA VAL A 611 -32.85 21.73 1.95
C VAL A 611 -32.27 21.63 0.54
N LYS A 612 -31.94 22.76 -0.05
CA LYS A 612 -31.25 22.80 -1.35
C LYS A 612 -29.79 22.39 -1.15
N PHE A 613 -29.41 21.25 -1.71
CA PHE A 613 -28.02 20.76 -1.73
C PHE A 613 -27.19 21.36 -2.87
N ASP A 614 -27.63 22.41 -3.50
CA ASP A 614 -26.93 23.06 -4.60
C ASP A 614 -25.78 23.88 -4.04
N GLY A 615 -24.56 23.30 -4.15
CA GLY A 615 -23.31 23.96 -3.91
C GLY A 615 -22.31 23.53 -4.96
#